data_b2587c4d79b671c4839ea6a04dbf3e7c
#
_entry.id   b2587c4d79b671c4839ea6a04dbf3e7c
#
_cell.length_a   1.000
_cell.length_b   1.000
_cell.length_c   1.000
_cell.angle_alpha   90.00
_cell.angle_beta   90.00
_cell.angle_gamma   90.00
#
_symmetry.space_group_name_H-M   'P 1'
#
loop_
_entity.id
_entity.type
_entity.pdbx_description
1 polymer ?
#
loop_
_entity_poly.entity_id
_entity_poly.type
_entity_poly.pdbx_seq_one_letter_code
_entity_poly.pdbx_strand_id
1 'polypeptide(L)'
;MLKSVFSQPTSAGFKAWNNLVALFIFISCVTLALDTVPDFSETYHGLFTTVEWVAVTIFTADYVGNLAFSDKGWRYAFTVWGVIDLVSILPSYLMLFNFTALQGSKVLRLLRVARVLRVLKLARQAMQVSQSSNPLVANLKIYFIIFFSVMMISSTAMYFVEGTLYAPDALEAGQALIDQATPAGKEAEKFLPLDPISGNPIPEDKRFFTSIPTAMWWCIVTLTSTGYGDMFPVTVGGRIIAGLTMFLGLVLFGILLNVIGKTLMVVLFGEKLKNED
;
A
#
# COMPACT_ATOMS: atom_id res chain seq x y z
N MET A 1 24.73 23.14 2.75
CA MET A 1 24.68 21.79 2.19
C MET A 1 23.39 21.05 2.54
N LEU A 2 23.01 20.87 3.82
CA LEU A 2 21.76 20.18 4.19
C LEU A 2 20.50 20.88 3.65
N LYS A 3 20.40 22.22 3.68
CA LYS A 3 19.25 22.96 3.15
C LYS A 3 19.00 22.68 1.66
N SER A 4 20.04 22.48 0.85
CA SER A 4 19.90 22.16 -0.58
C SER A 4 19.32 20.77 -0.84
N VAL A 5 19.49 19.82 0.10
CA VAL A 5 18.95 18.47 0.01
C VAL A 5 17.41 18.45 0.21
N PHE A 6 16.86 19.39 0.96
CA PHE A 6 15.42 19.40 1.29
C PHE A 6 14.62 20.50 0.60
N SER A 7 15.26 21.61 0.16
CA SER A 7 14.55 22.76 -0.41
C SER A 7 14.87 23.08 -1.87
N GLN A 8 15.89 22.44 -2.49
CA GLN A 8 16.26 22.71 -3.88
C GLN A 8 16.04 21.52 -4.80
N PRO A 9 14.90 21.42 -5.52
CA PRO A 9 14.54 20.27 -6.37
C PRO A 9 15.55 19.95 -7.49
N THR A 10 16.33 20.94 -7.91
CA THR A 10 17.34 20.80 -8.98
C THR A 10 18.67 20.23 -8.50
N SER A 11 18.95 20.26 -7.18
CA SER A 11 20.22 19.80 -6.64
C SER A 11 20.39 18.27 -6.76
N ALA A 12 21.61 17.82 -7.02
CA ALA A 12 21.95 16.40 -7.07
C ALA A 12 21.64 15.70 -5.72
N GLY A 13 21.89 16.39 -4.60
CA GLY A 13 21.60 15.88 -3.27
C GLY A 13 20.10 15.64 -3.03
N PHE A 14 19.23 16.55 -3.48
CA PHE A 14 17.79 16.39 -3.40
C PHE A 14 17.30 15.18 -4.21
N LYS A 15 17.79 15.02 -5.44
CA LYS A 15 17.43 13.86 -6.29
C LYS A 15 17.89 12.55 -5.68
N ALA A 16 19.14 12.50 -5.18
CA ALA A 16 19.69 11.30 -4.53
C ALA A 16 18.89 10.93 -3.27
N TRP A 17 18.57 11.91 -2.41
CA TRP A 17 17.75 11.69 -1.22
C TRP A 17 16.38 11.16 -1.55
N ASN A 18 15.66 11.80 -2.48
CA ASN A 18 14.32 11.33 -2.88
C ASN A 18 14.36 9.93 -3.51
N ASN A 19 15.36 9.60 -4.30
CA ASN A 19 15.53 8.25 -4.85
C ASN A 19 15.80 7.22 -3.74
N LEU A 20 16.59 7.57 -2.73
CA LEU A 20 16.80 6.73 -1.54
C LEU A 20 15.50 6.48 -0.79
N VAL A 21 14.75 7.54 -0.52
CA VAL A 21 13.43 7.45 0.15
C VAL A 21 12.48 6.58 -0.67
N ALA A 22 12.42 6.76 -2.01
CA ALA A 22 11.58 5.92 -2.89
C ALA A 22 11.97 4.44 -2.82
N LEU A 23 13.26 4.15 -2.85
CA LEU A 23 13.77 2.78 -2.74
C LEU A 23 13.32 2.14 -1.42
N PHE A 24 13.45 2.86 -0.31
CA PHE A 24 13.03 2.34 0.99
C PHE A 24 11.52 2.23 1.14
N ILE A 25 10.72 3.09 0.49
CA ILE A 25 9.27 2.89 0.41
C ILE A 25 8.97 1.58 -0.31
N PHE A 26 9.58 1.34 -1.46
CA PHE A 26 9.37 0.12 -2.23
C PHE A 26 9.78 -1.13 -1.42
N ILE A 27 10.97 -1.14 -0.83
CA ILE A 27 11.46 -2.24 0.01
C ILE A 27 10.48 -2.47 1.19
N SER A 28 10.06 -1.40 1.88
CA SER A 28 9.12 -1.50 3.01
C SER A 28 7.74 -2.03 2.58
N CYS A 29 7.27 -1.72 1.37
CA CYS A 29 6.03 -2.29 0.85
C CYS A 29 6.18 -3.79 0.55
N VAL A 30 7.32 -4.19 -0.04
CA VAL A 30 7.61 -5.61 -0.32
C VAL A 30 7.73 -6.41 0.98
N THR A 31 8.47 -5.90 1.96
CA THR A 31 8.61 -6.59 3.27
C THR A 31 7.27 -6.66 3.99
N LEU A 32 6.44 -5.61 3.96
CA LEU A 32 5.09 -5.65 4.51
C LEU A 32 4.23 -6.73 3.85
N ALA A 33 4.31 -6.87 2.53
CA ALA A 33 3.57 -7.89 1.80
C ALA A 33 4.05 -9.30 2.17
N LEU A 34 5.35 -9.53 2.21
CA LEU A 34 5.94 -10.84 2.56
C LEU A 34 5.71 -11.22 4.04
N ASP A 35 5.66 -10.25 4.95
CA ASP A 35 5.36 -10.46 6.37
C ASP A 35 3.92 -10.99 6.61
N THR A 36 3.04 -10.93 5.63
CA THR A 36 1.71 -11.53 5.69
C THR A 36 1.66 -12.99 5.23
N VAL A 37 2.77 -13.53 4.72
CA VAL A 37 2.88 -14.94 4.31
C VAL A 37 3.51 -15.71 5.48
N PRO A 38 2.82 -16.70 6.09
CA PRO A 38 3.26 -17.34 7.33
C PRO A 38 4.69 -17.90 7.25
N ASP A 39 5.02 -18.70 6.23
CA ASP A 39 6.33 -19.31 6.06
C ASP A 39 7.47 -18.30 6.00
N PHE A 40 7.23 -17.16 5.32
CA PHE A 40 8.21 -16.07 5.21
C PHE A 40 8.31 -15.26 6.50
N SER A 41 7.18 -14.99 7.14
CA SER A 41 7.13 -14.24 8.40
C SER A 41 7.90 -14.96 9.50
N GLU A 42 7.72 -16.27 9.66
CA GLU A 42 8.44 -17.06 10.65
C GLU A 42 9.94 -17.14 10.36
N THR A 43 10.32 -17.40 9.09
CA THR A 43 11.73 -17.60 8.71
C THR A 43 12.53 -16.30 8.75
N TYR A 44 11.94 -15.18 8.32
CA TYR A 44 12.67 -13.90 8.10
C TYR A 44 12.24 -12.78 9.04
N HIS A 45 11.56 -13.06 10.14
CA HIS A 45 11.06 -12.06 11.08
C HIS A 45 12.12 -11.04 11.52
N GLY A 46 13.34 -11.50 11.84
CA GLY A 46 14.44 -10.61 12.25
C GLY A 46 14.89 -9.67 11.12
N LEU A 47 14.93 -10.18 9.89
CA LEU A 47 15.25 -9.37 8.70
C LEU A 47 14.19 -8.31 8.46
N PHE A 48 12.90 -8.70 8.46
CA PHE A 48 11.79 -7.77 8.23
C PHE A 48 11.76 -6.67 9.28
N THR A 49 11.96 -7.03 10.55
CA THR A 49 12.04 -6.06 11.65
C THR A 49 13.21 -5.09 11.45
N THR A 50 14.39 -5.58 11.04
CA THR A 50 15.56 -4.73 10.80
C THR A 50 15.31 -3.77 9.64
N VAL A 51 14.81 -4.27 8.52
CA VAL A 51 14.46 -3.45 7.34
C VAL A 51 13.43 -2.37 7.71
N GLU A 52 12.43 -2.75 8.50
CA GLU A 52 11.41 -1.80 8.98
C GLU A 52 12.04 -0.67 9.78
N TRP A 53 12.93 -0.96 10.74
CA TRP A 53 13.57 0.07 11.56
C TRP A 53 14.50 0.99 10.76
N VAL A 54 15.22 0.44 9.77
CA VAL A 54 16.03 1.24 8.85
C VAL A 54 15.13 2.17 8.04
N ALA A 55 14.03 1.65 7.49
CA ALA A 55 13.08 2.45 6.73
C ALA A 55 12.45 3.56 7.58
N VAL A 56 12.00 3.25 8.80
CA VAL A 56 11.42 4.23 9.75
C VAL A 56 12.43 5.32 10.09
N THR A 57 13.70 4.97 10.30
CA THR A 57 14.76 5.94 10.57
C THR A 57 14.95 6.90 9.39
N ILE A 58 14.98 6.39 8.16
CA ILE A 58 15.09 7.20 6.94
C ILE A 58 13.86 8.11 6.77
N PHE A 59 12.65 7.58 6.99
CA PHE A 59 11.42 8.37 6.87
C PHE A 59 11.30 9.43 7.96
N THR A 60 11.81 9.15 9.16
CA THR A 60 11.88 10.13 10.24
C THR A 60 12.88 11.24 9.90
N ALA A 61 14.05 10.88 9.38
CA ALA A 61 15.02 11.86 8.92
C ALA A 61 14.46 12.73 7.79
N ASP A 62 13.70 12.13 6.85
CA ASP A 62 12.99 12.85 5.79
C ASP A 62 11.95 13.82 6.34
N TYR A 63 11.12 13.38 7.30
CA TYR A 63 10.12 14.23 7.94
C TYR A 63 10.73 15.40 8.70
N VAL A 64 11.72 15.11 9.56
CA VAL A 64 12.42 16.14 10.34
C VAL A 64 13.18 17.11 9.43
N GLY A 65 13.83 16.60 8.38
CA GLY A 65 14.51 17.44 7.39
C GLY A 65 13.54 18.36 6.65
N ASN A 66 12.39 17.85 6.22
CA ASN A 66 11.35 18.68 5.60
C ASN A 66 10.75 19.70 6.60
N LEU A 67 10.60 19.33 7.88
CA LEU A 67 10.10 20.24 8.93
C LEU A 67 11.11 21.35 9.22
N ALA A 68 12.40 21.04 9.28
CA ALA A 68 13.45 21.99 9.64
C ALA A 68 13.85 22.93 8.49
N PHE A 69 13.86 22.42 7.23
CA PHE A 69 14.41 23.12 6.08
C PHE A 69 13.39 23.58 5.03
N SER A 70 12.10 23.20 5.20
CA SER A 70 11.02 23.70 4.35
C SER A 70 10.77 25.18 4.58
N ASP A 71 10.42 25.92 3.54
CA ASP A 71 10.01 27.32 3.63
C ASP A 71 8.75 27.54 4.50
N LYS A 72 7.98 26.47 4.76
CA LYS A 72 6.79 26.47 5.62
C LYS A 72 7.10 26.25 7.11
N GLY A 73 8.35 25.86 7.47
CA GLY A 73 8.76 25.55 8.84
C GLY A 73 7.79 24.56 9.52
N TRP A 74 7.43 24.81 10.80
CA TRP A 74 6.53 23.95 11.58
C TRP A 74 5.14 23.76 10.95
N ARG A 75 4.67 24.70 10.11
CA ARG A 75 3.40 24.57 9.37
C ARG A 75 3.42 23.42 8.36
N TYR A 76 4.59 22.92 8.00
CA TYR A 76 4.73 21.73 7.15
C TYR A 76 3.97 20.53 7.73
N ALA A 77 4.00 20.33 9.05
CA ALA A 77 3.32 19.23 9.73
C ALA A 77 1.80 19.18 9.45
N PHE A 78 1.18 20.34 9.21
CA PHE A 78 -0.26 20.47 8.90
C PHE A 78 -0.56 20.48 7.39
N THR A 79 0.44 20.33 6.54
CA THR A 79 0.21 20.16 5.10
C THR A 79 -0.18 18.71 4.82
N VAL A 80 -0.86 18.47 3.69
CA VAL A 80 -1.21 17.12 3.24
C VAL A 80 0.03 16.20 3.24
N TRP A 81 1.17 16.70 2.76
CA TRP A 81 2.42 15.94 2.71
C TRP A 81 3.01 15.68 4.10
N GLY A 82 2.98 16.66 4.99
CA GLY A 82 3.44 16.50 6.36
C GLY A 82 2.58 15.49 7.14
N VAL A 83 1.27 15.48 6.93
CA VAL A 83 0.36 14.48 7.51
C VAL A 83 0.64 13.09 6.95
N ILE A 84 0.84 12.95 5.63
CA ILE A 84 1.22 11.67 5.01
C ILE A 84 2.55 11.17 5.58
N ASP A 85 3.54 12.05 5.72
CA ASP A 85 4.83 11.71 6.30
C ASP A 85 4.68 11.22 7.75
N LEU A 86 3.93 11.94 8.57
CA LEU A 86 3.68 11.57 9.97
C LEU A 86 2.94 10.23 10.08
N VAL A 87 1.86 10.04 9.33
CA VAL A 87 1.07 8.81 9.31
C VAL A 87 1.92 7.61 8.85
N SER A 88 2.91 7.85 8.00
CA SER A 88 3.81 6.77 7.51
C SER A 88 4.77 6.23 8.56
N ILE A 89 5.13 7.03 9.59
CA ILE A 89 6.09 6.64 10.65
C ILE A 89 5.39 6.30 11.97
N LEU A 90 4.24 6.93 12.26
CA LEU A 90 3.53 6.82 13.52
C LEU A 90 3.19 5.36 13.92
N PRO A 91 2.71 4.49 13.02
CA PRO A 91 2.38 3.10 13.37
C PRO A 91 3.56 2.34 13.97
N SER A 92 4.76 2.53 13.43
CA SER A 92 5.96 1.82 13.88
C SER A 92 6.41 2.30 15.26
N TYR A 93 6.32 3.61 15.53
CA TYR A 93 6.59 4.13 16.85
C TYR A 93 5.55 3.72 17.89
N LEU A 94 4.28 3.69 17.56
CA LEU A 94 3.22 3.23 18.46
C LEU A 94 3.40 1.76 18.86
N MET A 95 3.97 0.94 17.99
CA MET A 95 4.30 -0.44 18.31
C MET A 95 5.45 -0.57 19.32
N LEU A 96 6.41 0.38 19.35
CA LEU A 96 7.49 0.40 20.34
C LEU A 96 6.99 0.62 21.77
N PHE A 97 5.99 1.46 21.93
CA PHE A 97 5.51 1.86 23.27
C PHE A 97 4.73 0.76 23.98
N ASN A 98 4.72 -0.50 23.45
CA ASN A 98 4.16 -1.68 24.12
C ASN A 98 2.98 -1.33 25.04
N PHE A 99 1.94 -0.71 24.47
CA PHE A 99 0.70 -0.53 25.21
C PHE A 99 0.14 -1.92 25.50
N THR A 100 0.45 -2.47 26.66
CA THR A 100 -0.02 -3.80 27.10
C THR A 100 -1.53 -3.95 26.98
N ALA A 101 -2.28 -2.86 27.10
CA ALA A 101 -3.72 -2.81 26.87
C ALA A 101 -4.13 -3.07 25.39
N LEU A 102 -3.20 -2.96 24.45
CA LEU A 102 -3.46 -3.15 23.00
C LEU A 102 -2.93 -4.48 22.47
N GLN A 103 -2.18 -5.25 23.27
CA GLN A 103 -1.65 -6.55 22.87
C GLN A 103 -2.81 -7.49 22.49
N GLY A 104 -2.76 -8.04 21.28
CA GLY A 104 -3.84 -8.87 20.71
C GLY A 104 -5.04 -8.09 20.14
N SER A 105 -5.04 -6.76 20.21
CA SER A 105 -6.17 -5.97 19.75
C SER A 105 -6.17 -5.80 18.22
N LYS A 106 -7.38 -5.65 17.65
CA LYS A 106 -7.59 -5.26 16.25
C LYS A 106 -6.85 -3.97 15.87
N VAL A 107 -6.55 -3.11 16.88
CA VAL A 107 -5.85 -1.83 16.69
C VAL A 107 -4.39 -2.03 16.26
N LEU A 108 -3.65 -2.97 16.86
CA LEU A 108 -2.27 -3.26 16.43
C LEU A 108 -2.22 -3.79 15.00
N ARG A 109 -3.20 -4.60 14.61
CA ARG A 109 -3.34 -5.09 13.25
C ARG A 109 -3.61 -3.95 12.27
N LEU A 110 -4.51 -3.02 12.64
CA LEU A 110 -4.79 -1.80 11.86
C LEU A 110 -3.53 -0.92 11.72
N LEU A 111 -2.77 -0.70 12.80
CA LEU A 111 -1.54 0.07 12.75
C LEU A 111 -0.49 -0.56 11.82
N ARG A 112 -0.37 -1.90 11.83
CA ARG A 112 0.53 -2.61 10.93
C ARG A 112 0.15 -2.36 9.46
N VAL A 113 -1.13 -2.45 9.15
CA VAL A 113 -1.66 -2.20 7.80
C VAL A 113 -1.51 -0.74 7.38
N ALA A 114 -1.68 0.21 8.31
CA ALA A 114 -1.53 1.64 8.02
C ALA A 114 -0.13 2.01 7.48
N ARG A 115 0.89 1.14 7.66
CA ARG A 115 2.21 1.33 7.05
C ARG A 115 2.17 1.40 5.52
N VAL A 116 1.18 0.79 4.86
CA VAL A 116 1.02 0.88 3.41
C VAL A 116 0.84 2.32 2.93
N LEU A 117 0.32 3.22 3.78
CA LEU A 117 0.14 4.63 3.45
C LEU A 117 1.46 5.35 3.13
N ARG A 118 2.62 4.73 3.45
CA ARG A 118 3.94 5.20 3.00
C ARG A 118 4.04 5.30 1.47
N VAL A 119 3.32 4.46 0.75
CA VAL A 119 3.29 4.48 -0.71
C VAL A 119 2.79 5.82 -1.24
N LEU A 120 1.94 6.54 -0.50
CA LEU A 120 1.47 7.87 -0.86
C LEU A 120 2.61 8.90 -0.96
N LYS A 121 3.74 8.68 -0.26
CA LYS A 121 4.93 9.53 -0.43
C LYS A 121 5.48 9.47 -1.86
N LEU A 122 5.30 8.35 -2.58
CA LEU A 122 5.69 8.23 -3.99
C LEU A 122 4.91 9.19 -4.90
N ALA A 123 3.68 9.54 -4.56
CA ALA A 123 2.88 10.51 -5.32
C ALA A 123 3.55 11.89 -5.34
N ARG A 124 4.17 12.31 -4.22
CA ARG A 124 4.95 13.55 -4.14
C ARG A 124 6.14 13.51 -5.10
N GLN A 125 6.83 12.39 -5.17
CA GLN A 125 7.98 12.22 -6.07
C GLN A 125 7.55 12.20 -7.53
N ALA A 126 6.39 11.58 -7.84
CA ALA A 126 5.83 11.59 -9.18
C ALA A 126 5.59 13.02 -9.70
N MET A 127 5.08 13.92 -8.86
CA MET A 127 4.88 15.33 -9.23
C MET A 127 6.20 16.06 -9.52
N GLN A 128 7.30 15.66 -8.88
CA GLN A 128 8.62 16.28 -9.09
C GLN A 128 9.33 15.77 -10.36
N VAL A 129 8.99 14.57 -10.82
CA VAL A 129 9.55 13.96 -12.04
C VAL A 129 9.07 14.65 -13.32
N SER A 130 7.99 15.41 -13.27
CA SER A 130 7.42 16.14 -14.42
C SER A 130 8.38 17.11 -15.13
N GLN A 131 9.60 17.32 -14.61
CA GLN A 131 10.65 18.14 -15.21
C GLN A 131 11.70 17.35 -16.02
N SER A 132 11.38 16.10 -16.39
CA SER A 132 12.31 15.29 -17.21
C SER A 132 12.39 15.80 -18.66
N SER A 133 13.56 15.70 -19.25
CA SER A 133 13.82 16.05 -20.68
C SER A 133 13.07 15.18 -21.68
N ASN A 134 12.57 13.99 -21.26
CA ASN A 134 11.76 13.10 -22.09
C ASN A 134 10.37 12.94 -21.49
N PRO A 135 9.32 13.60 -22.06
CA PRO A 135 7.97 13.58 -21.53
C PRO A 135 7.35 12.18 -21.46
N LEU A 136 7.69 11.29 -22.40
CA LEU A 136 7.17 9.92 -22.40
C LEU A 136 7.66 9.14 -21.17
N VAL A 137 8.96 9.15 -20.94
CA VAL A 137 9.57 8.44 -19.80
C VAL A 137 9.03 8.99 -18.49
N ALA A 138 8.85 10.32 -18.38
CA ALA A 138 8.25 10.95 -17.22
C ALA A 138 6.81 10.47 -16.98
N ASN A 139 5.97 10.48 -18.03
CA ASN A 139 4.57 10.07 -17.94
C ASN A 139 4.43 8.59 -17.59
N LEU A 140 5.22 7.71 -18.20
CA LEU A 140 5.24 6.28 -17.87
C LEU A 140 5.70 6.04 -16.42
N LYS A 141 6.74 6.73 -15.95
CA LYS A 141 7.20 6.63 -14.58
C LYS A 141 6.11 7.06 -13.59
N ILE A 142 5.43 8.17 -13.86
CA ILE A 142 4.31 8.63 -13.04
C ILE A 142 3.18 7.59 -13.03
N TYR A 143 2.83 7.06 -14.21
CA TYR A 143 1.81 6.03 -14.34
C TYR A 143 2.13 4.80 -13.49
N PHE A 144 3.35 4.25 -13.61
CA PHE A 144 3.76 3.07 -12.83
C PHE A 144 3.80 3.33 -11.33
N ILE A 145 4.20 4.53 -10.89
CA ILE A 145 4.16 4.90 -9.48
C ILE A 145 2.71 4.89 -8.97
N ILE A 146 1.79 5.49 -9.72
CA ILE A 146 0.37 5.55 -9.34
C ILE A 146 -0.24 4.15 -9.36
N PHE A 147 0.02 3.36 -10.40
CA PHE A 147 -0.45 1.97 -10.52
C PHE A 147 0.02 1.12 -9.33
N PHE A 148 1.32 1.18 -9.01
CA PHE A 148 1.89 0.48 -7.86
C PHE A 148 1.26 0.93 -6.53
N SER A 149 1.04 2.25 -6.38
CA SER A 149 0.42 2.81 -5.17
C SER A 149 -1.02 2.33 -5.00
N VAL A 150 -1.82 2.36 -6.06
CA VAL A 150 -3.21 1.87 -6.03
C VAL A 150 -3.23 0.36 -5.76
N MET A 151 -2.37 -0.41 -6.42
CA MET A 151 -2.26 -1.85 -6.21
C MET A 151 -1.92 -2.18 -4.75
N MET A 152 -0.91 -1.53 -4.17
CA MET A 152 -0.51 -1.77 -2.79
C MET A 152 -1.61 -1.41 -1.78
N ILE A 153 -2.27 -0.26 -1.97
CA ILE A 153 -3.34 0.19 -1.08
C ILE A 153 -4.55 -0.73 -1.18
N SER A 154 -5.00 -1.04 -2.41
CA SER A 154 -6.19 -1.89 -2.61
C SER A 154 -5.98 -3.32 -2.13
N SER A 155 -4.82 -3.93 -2.42
CA SER A 155 -4.49 -5.30 -1.94
C SER A 155 -4.38 -5.37 -0.43
N THR A 156 -3.73 -4.39 0.19
CA THR A 156 -3.60 -4.33 1.64
C THR A 156 -4.96 -4.10 2.31
N ALA A 157 -5.79 -3.21 1.74
CA ALA A 157 -7.14 -2.98 2.23
C ALA A 157 -8.02 -4.24 2.10
N MET A 158 -7.92 -4.98 0.99
CA MET A 158 -8.65 -6.24 0.78
C MET A 158 -8.21 -7.31 1.79
N TYR A 159 -6.90 -7.52 1.94
CA TYR A 159 -6.36 -8.44 2.95
C TYR A 159 -6.82 -8.06 4.36
N PHE A 160 -6.83 -6.77 4.71
CA PHE A 160 -7.24 -6.32 6.04
C PHE A 160 -8.75 -6.51 6.29
N VAL A 161 -9.59 -6.19 5.31
CA VAL A 161 -11.06 -6.20 5.49
C VAL A 161 -11.63 -7.61 5.39
N GLU A 162 -11.05 -8.47 4.56
CA GLU A 162 -11.54 -9.82 4.33
C GLU A 162 -10.56 -10.90 4.81
N GLY A 163 -9.31 -10.85 4.38
CA GLY A 163 -8.32 -11.89 4.63
C GLY A 163 -8.01 -12.13 6.11
N THR A 164 -7.97 -11.09 6.92
CA THR A 164 -7.72 -11.22 8.36
C THR A 164 -8.85 -11.93 9.13
N LEU A 165 -10.03 -12.07 8.54
CA LEU A 165 -11.13 -12.81 9.17
C LEU A 165 -10.87 -14.32 9.21
N TYR A 166 -10.08 -14.82 8.27
CA TYR A 166 -9.73 -16.24 8.12
C TYR A 166 -8.20 -16.47 8.06
N ALA A 167 -7.41 -15.53 8.56
CA ALA A 167 -5.99 -15.73 8.79
C ALA A 167 -5.76 -16.86 9.80
N PRO A 168 -4.64 -17.62 9.74
CA PRO A 168 -4.41 -18.77 10.60
C PRO A 168 -4.61 -18.48 12.09
N ASP A 169 -4.07 -17.37 12.58
CA ASP A 169 -4.21 -16.92 13.96
C ASP A 169 -5.68 -16.66 14.37
N ALA A 170 -6.50 -16.16 13.46
CA ALA A 170 -7.92 -15.93 13.69
C ALA A 170 -8.72 -17.23 13.72
N LEU A 171 -8.36 -18.20 12.87
CA LEU A 171 -8.98 -19.53 12.84
C LEU A 171 -8.63 -20.34 14.09
N GLU A 172 -7.36 -20.33 14.52
CA GLU A 172 -6.91 -21.00 15.74
C GLU A 172 -7.60 -20.41 16.99
N ALA A 173 -7.69 -19.08 17.06
CA ALA A 173 -8.41 -18.42 18.16
C ALA A 173 -9.91 -18.80 18.16
N GLY A 174 -10.54 -18.87 16.98
CA GLY A 174 -11.91 -19.34 16.81
C GLY A 174 -12.07 -20.79 17.27
N GLN A 175 -11.17 -21.69 16.86
CA GLN A 175 -11.20 -23.10 17.24
C GLN A 175 -11.03 -23.27 18.74
N ALA A 176 -10.07 -22.55 19.37
CA ALA A 176 -9.90 -22.59 20.81
C ALA A 176 -11.15 -22.18 21.59
N LEU A 177 -11.90 -21.22 21.06
CA LEU A 177 -13.20 -20.80 21.66
C LEU A 177 -14.27 -21.88 21.48
N ILE A 178 -14.32 -22.57 20.34
CA ILE A 178 -15.20 -23.72 20.10
C ILE A 178 -14.90 -24.82 21.11
N ASP A 179 -13.63 -25.20 21.27
CA ASP A 179 -13.20 -26.27 22.16
C ASP A 179 -13.54 -25.97 23.64
N GLN A 180 -13.49 -24.68 24.04
CA GLN A 180 -13.88 -24.22 25.37
C GLN A 180 -15.41 -24.15 25.57
N ALA A 181 -16.16 -23.88 24.49
CA ALA A 181 -17.62 -23.72 24.56
C ALA A 181 -18.39 -25.03 24.44
N THR A 182 -17.73 -26.15 24.09
CA THR A 182 -18.42 -27.42 23.81
C THR A 182 -18.61 -28.28 25.06
N PRO A 183 -19.75 -28.06 25.78
CA PRO A 183 -20.64 -29.20 26.07
C PRO A 183 -21.97 -29.17 25.33
N ALA A 184 -22.29 -28.18 24.53
CA ALA A 184 -23.66 -27.98 24.04
C ALA A 184 -23.82 -27.81 22.53
N GLY A 185 -23.04 -28.48 21.69
CA GLY A 185 -23.37 -28.88 20.29
C GLY A 185 -24.04 -27.90 19.30
N LYS A 186 -24.47 -26.72 19.71
CA LYS A 186 -25.27 -25.77 18.88
C LYS A 186 -24.62 -24.40 18.62
N GLU A 187 -23.43 -24.13 19.13
CA GLU A 187 -22.82 -22.80 19.00
C GLU A 187 -21.54 -22.78 18.14
N ALA A 188 -21.11 -23.91 17.58
CA ALA A 188 -19.93 -24.00 16.73
C ALA A 188 -19.99 -23.05 15.50
N GLU A 189 -21.17 -22.83 14.95
CA GLU A 189 -21.36 -21.94 13.80
C GLU A 189 -21.05 -20.46 14.10
N LYS A 190 -21.15 -20.04 15.37
CA LYS A 190 -20.85 -18.65 15.78
C LYS A 190 -19.36 -18.30 15.74
N PHE A 191 -18.49 -19.30 15.71
CA PHE A 191 -17.04 -19.12 15.70
C PHE A 191 -16.40 -19.30 14.33
N LEU A 192 -17.21 -19.60 13.30
CA LEU A 192 -16.77 -19.56 11.91
C LEU A 192 -16.42 -18.11 11.52
N PRO A 193 -15.47 -17.89 10.59
CA PRO A 193 -15.23 -16.56 10.09
C PRO A 193 -16.49 -16.00 9.43
N LEU A 194 -17.03 -14.95 10.02
CA LEU A 194 -18.26 -14.30 9.58
C LEU A 194 -17.94 -12.97 8.93
N ASP A 195 -18.72 -12.61 7.92
CA ASP A 195 -18.75 -11.23 7.42
C ASP A 195 -19.29 -10.30 8.52
N PRO A 196 -18.51 -9.27 8.95
CA PRO A 196 -18.89 -8.40 10.06
C PRO A 196 -20.15 -7.57 9.83
N ILE A 197 -20.57 -7.39 8.56
CA ILE A 197 -21.70 -6.55 8.18
C ILE A 197 -22.94 -7.40 7.97
N SER A 198 -22.86 -8.48 7.20
CA SER A 198 -24.01 -9.33 6.90
C SER A 198 -24.23 -10.45 7.92
N GLY A 199 -23.22 -10.80 8.72
CA GLY A 199 -23.24 -11.92 9.65
C GLY A 199 -23.21 -13.30 8.98
N ASN A 200 -23.02 -13.38 7.67
CA ASN A 200 -22.96 -14.63 6.94
C ASN A 200 -21.60 -15.32 7.11
N PRO A 201 -21.55 -16.66 7.26
CA PRO A 201 -20.29 -17.39 7.32
C PRO A 201 -19.54 -17.34 5.99
N ILE A 202 -18.20 -17.27 6.07
CA ILE A 202 -17.32 -17.29 4.92
C ILE A 202 -16.93 -18.75 4.66
N PRO A 203 -17.39 -19.36 3.53
CA PRO A 203 -17.06 -20.74 3.18
C PRO A 203 -15.56 -20.92 3.00
N GLU A 204 -15.07 -22.12 3.31
CA GLU A 204 -13.63 -22.42 3.27
C GLU A 204 -13.05 -22.33 1.85
N ASP A 205 -13.79 -22.78 0.86
CA ASP A 205 -13.46 -22.71 -0.56
C ASP A 205 -13.42 -21.26 -1.13
N LYS A 206 -13.85 -20.28 -0.35
CA LYS A 206 -13.88 -18.85 -0.72
C LYS A 206 -12.97 -17.95 0.12
N ARG A 207 -12.02 -18.55 0.85
CA ARG A 207 -11.03 -17.82 1.66
C ARG A 207 -9.79 -17.50 0.84
N PHE A 208 -9.92 -16.60 -0.13
CA PHE A 208 -8.87 -16.33 -1.14
C PHE A 208 -7.76 -15.40 -0.65
N PHE A 209 -8.06 -14.41 0.20
CA PHE A 209 -7.15 -13.32 0.54
C PHE A 209 -6.29 -13.64 1.76
N THR A 210 -5.58 -14.78 1.74
CA THR A 210 -4.78 -15.28 2.87
C THR A 210 -3.52 -14.46 3.14
N SER A 211 -3.08 -13.65 2.19
CA SER A 211 -1.91 -12.77 2.31
C SER A 211 -2.03 -11.55 1.39
N ILE A 212 -1.20 -10.52 1.62
CA ILE A 212 -1.13 -9.37 0.71
C ILE A 212 -0.69 -9.78 -0.70
N PRO A 213 0.31 -10.67 -0.92
CA PRO A 213 0.66 -11.13 -2.27
C PRO A 213 -0.50 -11.78 -3.03
N THR A 214 -1.32 -12.61 -2.37
CA THR A 214 -2.53 -13.17 -2.99
C THR A 214 -3.53 -12.07 -3.37
N ALA A 215 -3.74 -11.11 -2.49
CA ALA A 215 -4.59 -9.95 -2.78
C ALA A 215 -4.01 -9.06 -3.90
N MET A 216 -2.67 -8.99 -4.07
CA MET A 216 -2.02 -8.29 -5.18
C MET A 216 -2.32 -8.97 -6.53
N TRP A 217 -2.33 -10.29 -6.59
CA TRP A 217 -2.74 -11.01 -7.78
C TRP A 217 -4.17 -10.62 -8.20
N TRP A 218 -5.11 -10.74 -7.28
CA TRP A 218 -6.49 -10.31 -7.51
C TRP A 218 -6.56 -8.83 -7.95
N CYS A 219 -5.79 -7.96 -7.32
CA CYS A 219 -5.79 -6.54 -7.61
C CYS A 219 -5.28 -6.24 -9.03
N ILE A 220 -4.18 -6.88 -9.46
CA ILE A 220 -3.68 -6.74 -10.84
C ILE A 220 -4.73 -7.18 -11.83
N VAL A 221 -5.33 -8.36 -11.63
CA VAL A 221 -6.38 -8.91 -12.51
C VAL A 221 -7.59 -7.98 -12.59
N THR A 222 -7.96 -7.35 -11.48
CA THR A 222 -9.06 -6.40 -11.40
C THR A 222 -8.73 -5.05 -12.04
N LEU A 223 -7.56 -4.47 -11.73
CA LEU A 223 -7.12 -3.17 -12.29
C LEU A 223 -6.91 -3.22 -13.81
N THR A 224 -6.45 -4.36 -14.32
CA THR A 224 -6.27 -4.58 -15.78
C THR A 224 -7.55 -4.98 -16.49
N SER A 225 -8.67 -5.08 -15.78
CA SER A 225 -9.96 -5.54 -16.32
C SER A 225 -9.91 -6.95 -16.93
N THR A 226 -8.95 -7.79 -16.54
CA THR A 226 -8.81 -9.18 -17.02
C THR A 226 -9.91 -10.08 -16.47
N GLY A 227 -10.12 -10.06 -15.12
CA GLY A 227 -11.24 -10.71 -14.44
C GLY A 227 -11.32 -12.23 -14.65
N TYR A 228 -10.27 -12.98 -14.30
CA TYR A 228 -10.28 -14.46 -14.42
C TYR A 228 -11.41 -15.13 -13.62
N GLY A 229 -11.86 -14.51 -12.51
CA GLY A 229 -12.91 -15.07 -11.66
C GLY A 229 -12.42 -16.16 -10.70
N ASP A 230 -11.12 -16.36 -10.61
CA ASP A 230 -10.45 -17.28 -9.70
C ASP A 230 -10.48 -16.81 -8.25
N MET A 231 -10.50 -15.49 -8.05
CA MET A 231 -10.56 -14.84 -6.73
C MET A 231 -11.55 -13.67 -6.75
N PHE A 232 -12.42 -13.61 -5.74
CA PHE A 232 -13.39 -12.52 -5.58
C PHE A 232 -13.77 -12.34 -4.09
N PRO A 233 -14.09 -11.12 -3.64
CA PRO A 233 -14.51 -10.88 -2.27
C PRO A 233 -15.93 -11.38 -2.01
N VAL A 234 -16.14 -12.01 -0.86
CA VAL A 234 -17.43 -12.50 -0.42
C VAL A 234 -18.09 -11.60 0.63
N THR A 235 -17.28 -10.85 1.40
CA THR A 235 -17.77 -9.92 2.41
C THR A 235 -18.32 -8.64 1.78
N VAL A 236 -19.24 -7.97 2.49
CA VAL A 236 -19.76 -6.66 2.04
C VAL A 236 -18.64 -5.62 1.97
N GLY A 237 -17.74 -5.59 2.98
CA GLY A 237 -16.60 -4.68 2.99
C GLY A 237 -15.63 -4.92 1.82
N GLY A 238 -15.31 -6.20 1.55
CA GLY A 238 -14.48 -6.60 0.41
C GLY A 238 -15.08 -6.19 -0.93
N ARG A 239 -16.41 -6.34 -1.10
CA ARG A 239 -17.12 -5.92 -2.33
C ARG A 239 -17.08 -4.40 -2.55
N ILE A 240 -17.14 -3.61 -1.48
CA ILE A 240 -16.99 -2.15 -1.57
C ILE A 240 -15.58 -1.80 -2.07
N ILE A 241 -14.54 -2.41 -1.47
CA ILE A 241 -13.16 -2.22 -1.90
C ILE A 241 -12.99 -2.65 -3.37
N ALA A 242 -13.59 -3.79 -3.76
CA ALA A 242 -13.54 -4.27 -5.13
C ALA A 242 -14.16 -3.26 -6.11
N GLY A 243 -15.33 -2.71 -5.80
CA GLY A 243 -15.97 -1.69 -6.63
C GLY A 243 -15.09 -0.45 -6.81
N LEU A 244 -14.49 0.05 -5.73
CA LEU A 244 -13.54 1.16 -5.80
C LEU A 244 -12.31 0.82 -6.62
N THR A 245 -11.76 -0.39 -6.47
CA THR A 245 -10.58 -0.86 -7.21
C THR A 245 -10.89 -0.98 -8.72
N MET A 246 -12.05 -1.51 -9.08
CA MET A 246 -12.52 -1.58 -10.47
C MET A 246 -12.63 -0.19 -11.11
N PHE A 247 -13.22 0.77 -10.38
CA PHE A 247 -13.32 2.14 -10.86
C PHE A 247 -11.95 2.80 -11.06
N LEU A 248 -11.04 2.62 -10.09
CA LEU A 248 -9.66 3.10 -10.21
C LEU A 248 -8.92 2.44 -11.39
N GLY A 249 -9.13 1.14 -11.62
CA GLY A 249 -8.59 0.41 -12.76
C GLY A 249 -9.02 1.01 -14.08
N LEU A 250 -10.31 1.32 -14.23
CA LEU A 250 -10.84 1.97 -15.44
C LEU A 250 -10.18 3.34 -15.70
N VAL A 251 -10.02 4.15 -14.65
CA VAL A 251 -9.34 5.46 -14.74
C VAL A 251 -7.87 5.28 -15.14
N LEU A 252 -7.16 4.35 -14.51
CA LEU A 252 -5.74 4.07 -14.82
C LEU A 252 -5.58 3.57 -16.25
N PHE A 253 -6.47 2.71 -16.72
CA PHE A 253 -6.46 2.24 -18.12
C PHE A 253 -6.65 3.39 -19.10
N GLY A 254 -7.59 4.31 -18.83
CA GLY A 254 -7.78 5.51 -19.64
C GLY A 254 -6.54 6.42 -19.68
N ILE A 255 -5.85 6.59 -18.54
CA ILE A 255 -4.58 7.34 -18.47
C ILE A 255 -3.51 6.65 -19.30
N LEU A 256 -3.37 5.32 -19.22
CA LEU A 256 -2.39 4.55 -19.98
C LEU A 256 -2.62 4.70 -21.49
N LEU A 257 -3.87 4.56 -21.96
CA LEU A 257 -4.23 4.75 -23.36
C LEU A 257 -3.91 6.17 -23.84
N ASN A 258 -4.14 7.19 -23.02
CA ASN A 258 -3.80 8.57 -23.34
C ASN A 258 -2.27 8.76 -23.48
N VAL A 259 -1.47 8.19 -22.59
CA VAL A 259 -0.01 8.25 -22.65
C VAL A 259 0.51 7.55 -23.91
N ILE A 260 0.02 6.35 -24.20
CA ILE A 260 0.40 5.59 -25.41
C ILE A 260 -0.04 6.33 -26.66
N GLY A 261 -1.28 6.81 -26.73
CA GLY A 261 -1.83 7.53 -27.86
C GLY A 261 -1.04 8.80 -28.21
N LYS A 262 -0.73 9.63 -27.20
CA LYS A 262 0.11 10.82 -27.39
C LYS A 262 1.49 10.46 -27.94
N THR A 263 2.09 9.40 -27.40
CA THR A 263 3.41 8.95 -27.84
C THR A 263 3.38 8.48 -29.28
N LEU A 264 2.37 7.67 -29.64
CA LEU A 264 2.20 7.16 -30.99
C LEU A 264 2.02 8.31 -31.99
N MET A 265 1.21 9.32 -31.63
CA MET A 265 1.03 10.52 -32.45
C MET A 265 2.34 11.27 -32.68
N VAL A 266 3.14 11.47 -31.63
CA VAL A 266 4.45 12.14 -31.76
C VAL A 266 5.42 11.31 -32.61
N VAL A 267 5.46 9.99 -32.43
CA VAL A 267 6.38 9.11 -33.19
C VAL A 267 5.96 8.99 -34.66
N LEU A 268 4.67 8.86 -34.96
CA LEU A 268 4.18 8.64 -36.33
C LEU A 268 4.00 9.94 -37.11
N PHE A 269 3.65 11.03 -36.47
CA PHE A 269 3.26 12.28 -37.14
C PHE A 269 4.10 13.50 -36.74
N GLY A 270 4.83 13.46 -35.65
CA GLY A 270 5.59 14.60 -35.10
C GLY A 270 6.72 15.09 -36.04
N GLU A 271 7.29 14.23 -36.86
CA GLU A 271 8.29 14.61 -37.86
C GLU A 271 7.64 15.32 -39.06
N LYS A 272 6.40 15.00 -39.42
CA LYS A 272 5.68 15.64 -40.53
C LYS A 272 5.28 17.08 -40.23
N LEU A 273 4.88 17.37 -38.97
CA LEU A 273 4.51 18.73 -38.58
C LEU A 273 5.70 19.69 -38.45
N LYS A 274 6.90 19.15 -38.27
CA LYS A 274 8.14 19.94 -38.15
C LYS A 274 8.81 20.25 -39.48
N ASN A 275 8.40 19.55 -40.56
CA ASN A 275 8.91 19.72 -41.93
C ASN A 275 7.98 20.55 -42.81
N GLU A 276 6.82 21.02 -42.30
CA GLU A 276 5.87 21.87 -43.02
C GLU A 276 5.92 23.36 -42.61
N ASP A 277 6.78 23.71 -41.60
CA ASP A 277 7.13 25.07 -41.23
C ASP A 277 8.54 25.44 -41.75
#